data_152e91f74cd801ea21bdc23cd4101ba5
#
_entry.id   152e91f74cd801ea21bdc23cd4101ba5
#
_cell.length_a   1.000
_cell.length_b   1.000
_cell.length_c   1.000
_cell.angle_alpha   90.00
_cell.angle_beta   90.00
_cell.angle_gamma   90.00
#
_symmetry.space_group_name_H-M   'P 1'
#
loop_
_entity.id
_entity.type
_entity.pdbx_description
1 polymer ?
#
loop_
_entity_poly.entity_id
_entity_poly.type
_entity_poly.pdbx_seq_one_letter_code
_entity_poly.pdbx_strand_id
1 'polypeptide(L)'
;FYKIGSEKSEKLAISVQNQLNALQNKNYAPLPGDFYVLNESSGEAILCECGFLSNEEDEAMLLTDEYRQKIAETIFVGIETYRYGLTVTK
;
A
#
# COMPACT_ATOMS: atom_id res chain seq x y z
N PHE A 1 5.16 -1.73 -3.81
CA PHE A 1 6.60 -1.51 -4.03
C PHE A 1 7.12 -0.36 -3.18
N TYR A 2 8.36 -0.46 -2.76
CA TYR A 2 9.02 0.60 -2.00
C TYR A 2 10.33 0.98 -2.67
N LYS A 3 10.83 2.17 -2.30
CA LYS A 3 12.09 2.69 -2.84
C LYS A 3 13.26 1.78 -2.46
N ILE A 4 14.06 1.37 -3.45
CA ILE A 4 15.23 0.51 -3.26
C ILE A 4 16.22 1.18 -2.31
N GLY A 5 16.72 0.41 -1.35
CA GLY A 5 17.72 0.88 -0.40
C GLY A 5 17.19 1.77 0.73
N SER A 6 15.88 2.02 0.77
CA SER A 6 15.27 2.83 1.82
C SER A 6 14.58 1.94 2.85
N GLU A 7 15.20 1.78 4.00
CA GLU A 7 14.64 1.01 5.12
C GLU A 7 13.32 1.62 5.61
N LYS A 8 13.25 2.95 5.65
CA LYS A 8 12.03 3.65 6.05
C LYS A 8 10.89 3.43 5.07
N SER A 9 11.18 3.45 3.77
CA SER A 9 10.17 3.15 2.74
C SER A 9 9.69 1.71 2.84
N GLU A 10 10.57 0.77 3.14
CA GLU A 10 10.19 -0.62 3.37
C GLU A 10 9.24 -0.76 4.55
N LYS A 11 9.54 -0.11 5.67
CA LYS A 11 8.68 -0.14 6.86
C LYS A 11 7.31 0.49 6.58
N LEU A 12 7.29 1.61 5.87
CA LEU A 12 6.03 2.22 5.45
C LEU A 12 5.23 1.28 4.56
N ALA A 13 5.88 0.64 3.60
CA ALA A 13 5.23 -0.30 2.70
C ALA A 13 4.64 -1.49 3.45
N ILE A 14 5.36 -2.03 4.43
CA ILE A 14 4.87 -3.14 5.26
C ILE A 14 3.60 -2.71 6.00
N SER A 15 3.62 -1.53 6.61
CA SER A 15 2.47 -1.02 7.36
C SER A 15 1.24 -0.86 6.48
N VAL A 16 1.39 -0.26 5.29
CA VAL A 16 0.30 -0.07 4.34
C VAL A 16 -0.18 -1.42 3.79
N GLN A 17 0.77 -2.30 3.41
CA GLN A 17 0.43 -3.60 2.83
C GLN A 17 -0.36 -4.47 3.82
N ASN A 18 0.01 -4.44 5.10
CA ASN A 18 -0.72 -5.18 6.12
C ASN A 18 -2.19 -4.76 6.19
N GLN A 19 -2.46 -3.47 6.09
CA GLN A 19 -3.84 -2.96 6.10
C GLN A 19 -4.59 -3.34 4.84
N LEU A 20 -3.95 -3.23 3.67
CA LEU A 20 -4.57 -3.63 2.40
C LEU A 20 -4.83 -5.13 2.35
N ASN A 21 -3.92 -5.94 2.88
CA ASN A 21 -4.11 -7.39 2.95
C ASN A 21 -5.36 -7.75 3.76
N ALA A 22 -5.58 -7.06 4.87
CA ALA A 22 -6.76 -7.28 5.69
C ALA A 22 -8.05 -6.91 4.96
N LEU A 23 -8.04 -5.75 4.30
CA LEU A 23 -9.20 -5.30 3.53
C LEU A 23 -9.56 -6.25 2.40
N GLN A 24 -8.53 -6.74 1.68
CA GLN A 24 -8.70 -7.52 0.46
C GLN A 24 -8.62 -9.03 0.68
N ASN A 25 -8.41 -9.47 1.91
CA ASN A 25 -8.18 -10.87 2.26
C ASN A 25 -7.03 -11.47 1.43
N LYS A 26 -5.92 -10.77 1.40
CA LYS A 26 -4.71 -11.15 0.67
C LYS A 26 -3.54 -11.33 1.64
N ASN A 27 -2.44 -11.86 1.14
CA ASN A 27 -1.25 -12.14 1.93
C ASN A 27 0.00 -11.77 1.13
N TYR A 28 0.03 -10.54 0.61
CA TYR A 28 1.15 -10.05 -0.18
C TYR A 28 2.22 -9.43 0.72
N ALA A 29 3.47 -9.53 0.30
CA ALA A 29 4.59 -8.82 0.91
C ALA A 29 5.03 -7.70 -0.02
N PRO A 30 5.45 -6.54 0.51
CA PRO A 30 6.00 -5.48 -0.32
C PRO A 30 7.34 -5.91 -0.93
N LEU A 31 7.63 -5.37 -2.12
CA LEU A 31 8.85 -5.66 -2.85
C LEU A 31 9.58 -4.35 -3.17
N PRO A 32 10.92 -4.36 -3.23
CA PRO A 32 11.65 -3.22 -3.74
C PRO A 32 11.31 -3.01 -5.22
N GLY A 33 11.13 -1.77 -5.63
CA GLY A 33 10.74 -1.44 -6.99
C GLY A 33 11.68 -0.46 -7.67
N ASP A 34 12.17 -0.83 -8.85
CA ASP A 34 13.02 0.04 -9.66
C ASP A 34 12.13 0.91 -10.57
N PHE A 35 11.51 1.91 -9.95
CA PHE A 35 10.64 2.85 -10.66
C PHE A 35 11.18 4.27 -10.54
N TYR A 36 11.13 5.01 -11.64
CA TYR A 36 11.63 6.39 -11.67
C TYR A 36 11.02 7.24 -10.55
N VAL A 37 9.71 7.15 -10.36
CA VAL A 37 9.00 7.95 -9.37
C VAL A 37 9.49 7.64 -7.94
N LEU A 38 9.87 6.41 -7.65
CA LEU A 38 10.42 6.03 -6.36
C LEU A 38 11.87 6.46 -6.22
N ASN A 39 12.66 6.22 -7.27
CA ASN A 39 14.11 6.49 -7.26
C ASN A 39 14.41 7.98 -7.10
N GLU A 40 13.58 8.84 -7.70
CA GLU A 40 13.78 10.30 -7.66
C GLU A 40 13.17 10.97 -6.42
N SER A 41 12.48 10.21 -5.57
CA SER A 41 11.91 10.76 -4.34
C SER A 41 12.99 11.00 -3.30
N SER A 42 12.90 12.12 -2.59
CA SER A 42 13.87 12.52 -1.58
C SER A 42 13.56 12.00 -0.17
N GLY A 43 12.39 11.42 0.04
CA GLY A 43 11.95 10.89 1.33
C GLY A 43 11.48 9.45 1.22
N GLU A 44 10.68 9.03 2.20
CA GLU A 44 10.03 7.72 2.12
C GLU A 44 9.06 7.70 0.95
N ALA A 45 9.14 6.65 0.13
CA ALA A 45 8.30 6.53 -1.05
C ALA A 45 7.87 5.09 -1.26
N ILE A 46 6.58 4.92 -1.58
CA ILE A 46 5.99 3.64 -1.93
C ILE A 46 5.07 3.81 -3.15
N LEU A 47 4.86 2.71 -3.84
CA LEU A 47 3.90 2.62 -4.94
C LEU A 47 2.87 1.56 -4.58
N CYS A 48 1.61 1.96 -4.46
CA CYS A 48 0.51 1.06 -4.10
C CYS A 48 -0.23 0.60 -5.35
N GLU A 49 -0.32 -0.72 -5.54
CA GLU A 49 -1.20 -1.31 -6.54
C GLU A 49 -2.46 -1.78 -5.82
N CYS A 50 -3.59 -1.16 -6.14
CA CYS A 50 -4.84 -1.40 -5.43
C CYS A 50 -5.71 -2.50 -6.05
N GLY A 51 -5.30 -3.02 -7.20
CA GLY A 51 -5.97 -4.10 -7.91
C GLY A 51 -5.43 -4.20 -9.33
N PHE A 52 -5.77 -5.28 -10.02
CA PHE A 52 -5.32 -5.53 -11.38
C PHE A 52 -6.50 -5.36 -12.34
N LEU A 53 -6.39 -4.42 -13.28
CA LEU A 53 -7.45 -4.16 -14.26
C LEU A 53 -7.73 -5.34 -15.20
N SER A 54 -6.78 -6.27 -15.31
CA SER A 54 -6.97 -7.50 -16.05
C SER A 54 -7.82 -8.54 -15.32
N ASN A 55 -8.14 -8.31 -14.05
CA ASN A 55 -9.00 -9.16 -13.23
C ASN A 55 -10.38 -8.52 -13.15
N GLU A 56 -11.42 -9.23 -13.62
CA GLU A 56 -12.77 -8.69 -13.67
C GLU A 56 -13.33 -8.30 -12.30
N GLU A 57 -13.03 -9.07 -11.26
CA GLU A 57 -13.45 -8.73 -9.89
C GLU A 57 -12.78 -7.46 -9.40
N ASP A 58 -11.46 -7.35 -9.62
CA ASP A 58 -10.72 -6.15 -9.21
C ASP A 58 -11.21 -4.93 -9.97
N GLU A 59 -11.44 -5.06 -11.27
CA GLU A 59 -11.97 -3.96 -12.09
C GLU A 59 -13.34 -3.52 -11.59
N ALA A 60 -14.25 -4.46 -11.36
CA ALA A 60 -15.59 -4.16 -10.88
C ALA A 60 -15.56 -3.44 -9.53
N MET A 61 -14.71 -3.88 -8.60
CA MET A 61 -14.56 -3.26 -7.29
C MET A 61 -13.98 -1.84 -7.40
N LEU A 62 -12.95 -1.66 -8.23
CA LEU A 62 -12.31 -0.35 -8.42
C LEU A 62 -13.22 0.67 -9.09
N LEU A 63 -14.28 0.24 -9.78
CA LEU A 63 -15.26 1.13 -10.37
C LEU A 63 -16.27 1.67 -9.35
N THR A 64 -16.30 1.15 -8.13
CA THR A 64 -17.20 1.63 -7.10
C THR A 64 -16.53 2.72 -6.26
N ASP A 65 -17.25 3.82 -6.02
CA ASP A 65 -16.75 4.91 -5.16
C ASP A 65 -16.52 4.43 -3.73
N GLU A 66 -17.43 3.57 -3.25
CA GLU A 66 -17.35 3.02 -1.90
C GLU A 66 -16.05 2.25 -1.68
N TYR A 67 -15.68 1.39 -2.62
CA TYR A 67 -14.45 0.61 -2.48
C TYR A 67 -13.20 1.48 -2.60
N ARG A 68 -13.19 2.43 -3.54
CA ARG A 68 -12.07 3.36 -3.67
C ARG A 68 -11.87 4.17 -2.40
N GLN A 69 -12.97 4.57 -1.74
CA GLN A 69 -12.88 5.27 -0.46
C GLN A 69 -12.32 4.38 0.63
N LYS A 70 -12.73 3.12 0.69
CA LYS A 70 -12.18 2.14 1.64
C LYS A 70 -10.69 1.94 1.44
N ILE A 71 -10.23 1.86 0.20
CA ILE A 71 -8.80 1.75 -0.10
C ILE A 71 -8.06 2.98 0.41
N ALA A 72 -8.57 4.18 0.13
CA ALA A 72 -7.94 5.42 0.58
C ALA A 72 -7.85 5.49 2.11
N GLU A 73 -8.93 5.15 2.81
CA GLU A 73 -8.95 5.10 4.27
C GLU A 73 -7.96 4.06 4.82
N THR A 74 -7.89 2.90 4.17
CA THR A 74 -6.99 1.82 4.58
C THR A 74 -5.53 2.22 4.43
N ILE A 75 -5.19 2.88 3.33
CA ILE A 75 -3.84 3.42 3.11
C ILE A 75 -3.53 4.48 4.17
N PHE A 76 -4.47 5.35 4.46
CA PHE A 76 -4.32 6.37 5.51
C PHE A 76 -4.00 5.74 6.86
N VAL A 77 -4.75 4.70 7.25
CA VAL A 77 -4.50 3.99 8.51
C VAL A 77 -3.09 3.38 8.52
N GLY A 78 -2.66 2.80 7.39
CA GLY A 78 -1.31 2.25 7.27
C GLY A 78 -0.23 3.29 7.44
N ILE A 79 -0.40 4.47 6.85
CA ILE A 79 0.54 5.59 6.98
C ILE A 79 0.58 6.10 8.42
N GLU A 80 -0.57 6.28 9.05
CA GLU A 80 -0.65 6.76 10.43
C GLU A 80 -0.05 5.74 11.40
N THR A 81 -0.27 4.46 11.17
CA THR A 81 0.33 3.39 11.98
C THR A 81 1.85 3.43 11.89
N TYR A 82 2.40 3.60 10.70
CA TYR A 82 3.84 3.77 10.51
C TYR A 82 4.35 5.03 11.19
N ARG A 83 3.68 6.16 10.96
CA ARG A 83 4.10 7.48 11.42
C ARG A 83 4.19 7.56 12.94
N TYR A 84 3.24 6.95 13.65
CA TYR A 84 3.18 6.99 15.11
C TYR A 84 3.77 5.75 15.78
N GLY A 85 4.29 4.81 15.00
CA GLY A 85 4.86 3.59 15.54
C GLY A 85 3.83 2.67 16.19
N LEU A 86 2.56 2.79 15.79
CA LEU A 86 1.48 1.99 16.34
C LEU A 86 1.50 0.58 15.74
N THR A 87 1.07 -0.40 16.52
CA THR A 87 0.86 -1.75 16.03
C THR A 87 -0.63 -2.01 16.00
N VAL A 88 -1.14 -2.30 14.79
CA VAL A 88 -2.54 -2.65 14.62
C VAL A 88 -2.66 -4.17 14.75
N THR A 89 -3.37 -4.61 15.79
CA THR A 89 -3.69 -6.01 15.99
C THR A 89 -5.06 -6.29 15.39
N LYS A 90 -5.11 -7.31 14.59
CA LYS A 90 -6.36 -7.70 13.92
C LYS A 90 -7.00 -8.87 14.62
#